data_06c1c7017899cbb8c1ba92568f86ed4b
#
_entry.id   06c1c7017899cbb8c1ba92568f86ed4b
#
_cell.length_a   1.000
_cell.length_b   1.000
_cell.length_c   1.000
_cell.angle_alpha   90.00
_cell.angle_beta   90.00
_cell.angle_gamma   90.00
#
_symmetry.space_group_name_H-M   'P 1'
#
loop_
_entity.id
_entity.type
_entity.pdbx_description
1 polymer ?
#
loop_
_entity_poly.entity_id
_entity_poly.type
_entity_poly.pdbx_seq_one_letter_code
_entity_poly.pdbx_strand_id
1 'polypeptide(L)'
;METKKFNSLIEKYFSGKTTSEENALLRSYMEEGDAARSFDEFAFAKWQDADTEMPEEQKDRIRHNLLAGIKTQKRLTAKKILKFSAAAACVAVALMTGFLAGKGTEPEANVFECIAANGQKSTISLPDGTKVMLNSGSSLRYASDFNVKNRDIELNGEAYFEVARNEEIPLVVSAKQMKVEVLGTKFNVRAYSSEPEIVTTLVEGCVKATAGGREMIMKPAEEISYNVKSGEMKKYDAPNKNHLIPWRDNELFFNGNSLKEIGTILERMYNVNVIFEDETITKYTYTGLVRNSSLSNVLDLITATSPVESQMYFNTIKFSKRRTRRH
;
A
#
# COMPACT_ATOMS: atom_id res chain seq x y z
N MET A 1 3.14 -27.37 21.12
CA MET A 1 3.26 -26.73 22.47
C MET A 1 1.95 -26.00 22.75
N GLU A 2 1.55 -25.91 24.03
CA GLU A 2 0.27 -25.30 24.40
C GLU A 2 0.21 -23.84 23.99
N THR A 3 -0.77 -23.51 23.22
CA THR A 3 -1.08 -22.14 22.71
C THR A 3 -1.02 -21.05 23.81
N LYS A 4 -1.33 -21.42 25.05
CA LYS A 4 -1.24 -20.56 26.23
C LYS A 4 0.19 -20.09 26.57
N LYS A 5 1.20 -20.93 26.36
CA LYS A 5 2.60 -20.59 26.64
C LYS A 5 3.17 -19.65 25.58
N PHE A 6 2.78 -19.86 24.34
CA PHE A 6 3.15 -19.00 23.22
C PHE A 6 2.54 -17.58 23.36
N ASN A 7 1.24 -17.49 23.66
CA ASN A 7 0.57 -16.21 23.87
C ASN A 7 1.18 -15.40 25.05
N SER A 8 1.57 -16.08 26.14
CA SER A 8 2.24 -15.44 27.27
C SER A 8 3.63 -14.89 26.90
N LEU A 9 4.36 -15.58 26.01
CA LEU A 9 5.67 -15.14 25.53
C LEU A 9 5.54 -13.91 24.62
N ILE A 10 4.53 -13.89 23.78
CA ILE A 10 4.19 -12.76 22.90
C ILE A 10 3.81 -11.52 23.74
N GLU A 11 3.00 -11.67 24.78
CA GLU A 11 2.65 -10.58 25.69
C GLU A 11 3.86 -9.96 26.38
N LYS A 12 4.80 -10.81 26.84
CA LYS A 12 6.06 -10.36 27.44
C LYS A 12 6.93 -9.63 26.41
N TYR A 13 6.94 -10.08 25.16
CA TYR A 13 7.69 -9.43 24.08
C TYR A 13 7.17 -8.02 23.79
N PHE A 14 5.87 -7.86 23.61
CA PHE A 14 5.24 -6.54 23.38
C PHE A 14 5.33 -5.59 24.59
N SER A 15 5.49 -6.13 25.80
CA SER A 15 5.72 -5.33 26.99
C SER A 15 7.20 -5.00 27.28
N GLY A 16 8.12 -5.44 26.40
CA GLY A 16 9.57 -5.19 26.53
C GLY A 16 10.21 -5.94 27.71
N LYS A 17 9.60 -7.01 28.23
CA LYS A 17 10.03 -7.74 29.42
C LYS A 17 10.61 -9.12 29.14
N THR A 18 10.91 -9.43 27.87
CA THR A 18 11.52 -10.69 27.47
C THR A 18 13.01 -10.73 27.72
N THR A 19 13.53 -11.89 28.11
CA THR A 19 14.99 -12.15 28.17
C THR A 19 15.53 -12.53 26.80
N SER A 20 16.86 -12.50 26.63
CA SER A 20 17.52 -12.92 25.39
C SER A 20 17.21 -14.38 25.00
N GLU A 21 17.05 -15.24 25.98
CA GLU A 21 16.70 -16.66 25.79
C GLU A 21 15.23 -16.81 25.35
N GLU A 22 14.31 -16.06 25.97
CA GLU A 22 12.90 -16.00 25.59
C GLU A 22 12.71 -15.46 24.17
N ASN A 23 13.51 -14.47 23.75
CA ASN A 23 13.51 -13.93 22.38
C ASN A 23 14.02 -14.96 21.35
N ALA A 24 15.06 -15.72 21.70
CA ALA A 24 15.56 -16.79 20.82
C ALA A 24 14.51 -17.92 20.68
N LEU A 25 13.84 -18.25 21.76
CA LEU A 25 12.76 -19.24 21.77
C LEU A 25 11.56 -18.75 20.94
N LEU A 26 11.18 -17.48 21.02
CA LEU A 26 10.10 -16.90 20.23
C LEU A 26 10.43 -16.94 18.72
N ARG A 27 11.68 -16.65 18.33
CA ARG A 27 12.14 -16.74 16.93
C ARG A 27 12.05 -18.18 16.40
N SER A 28 12.48 -19.18 17.17
CA SER A 28 12.39 -20.58 16.73
C SER A 28 10.95 -21.05 16.50
N TYR A 29 9.98 -20.52 17.27
CA TYR A 29 8.56 -20.81 17.05
C TYR A 29 7.97 -20.11 15.83
N MET A 30 8.46 -18.93 15.50
CA MET A 30 7.99 -18.18 14.31
C MET A 30 8.45 -18.83 12.99
N GLU A 31 9.49 -19.66 13.02
CA GLU A 31 9.95 -20.45 11.86
C GLU A 31 9.08 -21.68 11.58
N GLU A 32 8.28 -22.13 12.54
CA GLU A 32 7.31 -23.21 12.37
C GLU A 32 5.93 -22.64 11.96
N GLY A 33 5.56 -22.81 10.72
CA GLY A 33 4.49 -22.15 9.94
C GLY A 33 3.10 -21.92 10.59
N ASP A 34 2.71 -22.66 11.65
CA ASP A 34 1.43 -22.43 12.37
C ASP A 34 1.51 -21.29 13.41
N ALA A 35 2.71 -20.99 13.90
CA ALA A 35 2.92 -19.94 14.91
C ALA A 35 2.83 -18.54 14.30
N ALA A 36 3.13 -18.36 13.02
CA ALA A 36 3.00 -17.08 12.32
C ALA A 36 1.55 -16.58 12.27
N ARG A 37 0.58 -17.48 12.07
CA ARG A 37 -0.85 -17.14 12.10
C ARG A 37 -1.33 -16.65 13.47
N SER A 38 -0.89 -17.34 14.53
CA SER A 38 -1.26 -16.96 15.90
C SER A 38 -0.63 -15.63 16.32
N PHE A 39 0.55 -15.31 15.77
CA PHE A 39 1.21 -14.02 15.98
C PHE A 39 0.48 -12.90 15.24
N ASP A 40 0.05 -13.11 14.00
CA ASP A 40 -0.70 -12.14 13.22
C ASP A 40 -2.07 -11.81 13.85
N GLU A 41 -2.76 -12.83 14.41
CA GLU A 41 -4.01 -12.64 15.16
C GLU A 41 -3.80 -11.81 16.44
N PHE A 42 -2.72 -12.07 17.17
CA PHE A 42 -2.40 -11.34 18.40
C PHE A 42 -1.94 -9.92 18.11
N ALA A 43 -1.10 -9.71 17.09
CA ALA A 43 -0.65 -8.38 16.64
C ALA A 43 -1.84 -7.54 16.17
N PHE A 44 -2.80 -8.15 15.49
CA PHE A 44 -4.03 -7.50 15.06
C PHE A 44 -4.91 -7.07 16.24
N ALA A 45 -5.09 -7.95 17.25
CA ALA A 45 -5.86 -7.62 18.44
C ALA A 45 -5.21 -6.47 19.26
N LYS A 46 -3.88 -6.48 19.38
CA LYS A 46 -3.12 -5.39 20.03
C LYS A 46 -3.15 -4.08 19.26
N TRP A 47 -3.23 -4.13 17.96
CA TRP A 47 -3.33 -2.91 17.14
C TRP A 47 -4.72 -2.27 17.23
N GLN A 48 -5.76 -3.05 17.43
CA GLN A 48 -7.10 -2.52 17.73
C GLN A 48 -7.18 -1.84 19.11
N ASP A 49 -6.35 -2.29 20.09
CA ASP A 49 -6.27 -1.71 21.44
C ASP A 49 -5.29 -0.52 21.53
N ALA A 50 -4.49 -0.24 20.51
CA ALA A 50 -3.47 0.81 20.51
C ALA A 50 -4.02 2.26 20.44
N ASP A 51 -5.32 2.43 20.35
CA ASP A 51 -6.01 3.73 20.47
C ASP A 51 -6.12 4.22 21.92
N THR A 52 -5.40 3.58 22.87
CA THR A 52 -5.40 3.97 24.26
C THR A 52 -4.37 5.09 24.48
N GLU A 53 -4.85 6.27 24.80
CA GLU A 53 -4.04 7.41 25.24
C GLU A 53 -3.01 7.00 26.30
N MET A 54 -1.78 7.51 26.15
CA MET A 54 -0.69 7.27 27.10
C MET A 54 -1.16 7.60 28.53
N PRO A 55 -1.01 6.68 29.52
CA PRO A 55 -1.46 6.90 30.89
C PRO A 55 -0.92 8.21 31.45
N GLU A 56 -1.76 8.99 32.14
CA GLU A 56 -1.41 10.30 32.71
C GLU A 56 -0.18 10.23 33.67
N GLU A 57 0.00 9.09 34.33
CA GLU A 57 1.16 8.82 35.19
C GLU A 57 2.51 8.80 34.44
N GLN A 58 2.52 8.39 33.18
CA GLN A 58 3.71 8.46 32.32
C GLN A 58 3.95 9.88 31.79
N LYS A 59 2.89 10.62 31.46
CA LYS A 59 2.96 12.01 31.04
C LYS A 59 3.53 12.89 32.21
N ASP A 60 3.10 12.65 33.43
CA ASP A 60 3.58 13.39 34.62
C ASP A 60 5.03 13.05 34.98
N ARG A 61 5.50 11.82 34.84
CA ARG A 61 6.92 11.45 35.04
C ARG A 61 7.84 12.13 34.01
N ILE A 62 7.44 12.22 32.75
CA ILE A 62 8.18 12.95 31.70
C ILE A 62 8.22 14.45 32.03
N ARG A 63 7.10 15.04 32.45
CA ARG A 63 6.98 16.45 32.81
C ARG A 63 7.82 16.80 34.01
N HIS A 64 7.85 15.95 35.04
CA HIS A 64 8.64 16.15 36.27
C HIS A 64 10.15 16.07 35.99
N ASN A 65 10.60 15.15 35.16
CA ASN A 65 12.02 15.01 34.77
C ASN A 65 12.51 16.15 33.89
N LEU A 66 11.66 16.75 33.06
CA LEU A 66 11.98 17.94 32.27
C LEU A 66 12.06 19.20 33.13
N LEU A 67 11.26 19.32 34.21
CA LEU A 67 11.24 20.48 35.09
C LEU A 67 12.30 20.43 36.21
N ALA A 68 12.77 19.24 36.57
CA ALA A 68 13.83 19.05 37.59
C ALA A 68 15.22 19.48 37.10
N GLY A 69 15.44 19.59 35.79
CA GLY A 69 16.71 20.04 35.17
C GLY A 69 16.98 21.57 35.28
N ILE A 70 16.04 22.39 35.78
CA ILE A 70 16.12 23.87 35.65
C ILE A 70 16.54 24.59 36.95
N LYS A 71 16.79 23.92 38.05
CA LYS A 71 17.16 24.60 39.31
C LYS A 71 18.57 24.29 39.78
N THR A 72 19.57 25.06 39.29
CA THR A 72 20.67 25.59 40.12
C THR A 72 21.42 26.65 39.31
N GLN A 73 21.08 27.92 39.50
CA GLN A 73 21.89 29.05 39.02
C GLN A 73 22.49 29.81 40.20
N LYS A 74 23.82 29.69 40.37
CA LYS A 74 24.60 30.55 41.26
C LYS A 74 24.74 31.95 40.64
N ARG A 75 24.43 32.99 41.43
CA ARG A 75 24.59 34.40 41.04
C ARG A 75 26.06 34.73 40.80
N LEU A 76 26.43 35.06 39.60
CA LEU A 76 27.72 35.66 39.22
C LEU A 76 27.58 37.19 39.21
N THR A 77 28.52 37.88 39.85
CA THR A 77 28.52 39.33 40.05
C THR A 77 28.71 40.10 38.76
N ALA A 78 27.91 41.14 38.57
CA ALA A 78 27.68 41.91 37.32
C ALA A 78 28.92 42.60 36.66
N LYS A 79 30.07 42.69 37.36
CA LYS A 79 31.27 43.38 36.82
C LYS A 79 32.20 42.55 35.92
N LYS A 80 32.02 41.22 35.85
CA LYS A 80 32.78 40.36 34.90
C LYS A 80 32.00 40.07 33.60
N ILE A 81 30.72 40.37 33.56
CA ILE A 81 29.83 40.02 32.45
C ILE A 81 30.08 40.88 31.20
N LEU A 82 30.50 42.16 31.39
CA LEU A 82 30.61 43.09 30.29
C LEU A 82 31.83 42.88 29.35
N LYS A 83 32.87 42.14 29.82
CA LYS A 83 34.05 41.85 29.00
C LYS A 83 33.94 40.53 28.17
N PHE A 84 33.00 39.66 28.52
CA PHE A 84 32.79 38.40 27.80
C PHE A 84 31.56 38.43 26.86
N SER A 85 30.73 39.51 26.93
CA SER A 85 29.51 39.61 26.13
C SER A 85 29.76 39.79 24.65
N ALA A 86 30.82 40.50 24.26
CA ALA A 86 31.16 40.67 22.84
C ALA A 86 31.69 39.37 22.19
N ALA A 87 32.57 38.63 22.92
CA ALA A 87 33.06 37.35 22.43
C ALA A 87 31.97 36.28 22.40
N ALA A 88 31.07 36.25 23.42
CA ALA A 88 29.94 35.33 23.46
C ALA A 88 28.90 35.64 22.36
N ALA A 89 28.67 36.93 22.06
CA ALA A 89 27.80 37.35 20.97
C ALA A 89 28.36 36.92 19.59
N CYS A 90 29.66 37.05 19.36
CA CYS A 90 30.30 36.60 18.13
C CYS A 90 30.24 35.05 17.98
N VAL A 91 30.45 34.32 19.06
CA VAL A 91 30.32 32.86 19.08
C VAL A 91 28.86 32.45 18.90
N ALA A 92 27.90 33.12 19.54
CA ALA A 92 26.48 32.87 19.37
C ALA A 92 26.01 33.19 17.93
N VAL A 93 26.48 34.27 17.32
CA VAL A 93 26.20 34.63 15.93
C VAL A 93 26.88 33.61 14.98
N ALA A 94 28.12 33.20 15.26
CA ALA A 94 28.80 32.16 14.44
C ALA A 94 28.12 30.79 14.56
N LEU A 95 27.65 30.41 15.76
CA LEU A 95 26.88 29.18 15.97
C LEU A 95 25.49 29.30 15.36
N MET A 96 24.85 30.45 15.44
CA MET A 96 23.54 30.72 14.86
C MET A 96 23.60 30.78 13.31
N THR A 97 24.65 31.42 12.74
CA THR A 97 24.91 31.40 11.32
C THR A 97 25.36 30.02 10.85
N GLY A 98 26.18 29.32 11.61
CA GLY A 98 26.54 27.91 11.36
C GLY A 98 25.33 26.98 11.45
N PHE A 99 24.43 27.18 12.41
CA PHE A 99 23.18 26.44 12.56
C PHE A 99 22.17 26.79 11.45
N LEU A 100 22.08 28.08 11.06
CA LEU A 100 21.23 28.51 9.96
C LEU A 100 21.81 28.11 8.58
N ALA A 101 23.14 28.13 8.42
CA ALA A 101 23.83 27.65 7.23
C ALA A 101 23.91 26.11 7.18
N GLY A 102 23.94 25.46 8.35
CA GLY A 102 23.88 24.00 8.49
C GLY A 102 22.47 23.41 8.37
N LYS A 103 21.42 24.23 8.32
CA LYS A 103 20.15 23.87 7.70
C LYS A 103 20.33 23.90 6.19
N GLY A 104 21.34 23.15 5.70
CA GLY A 104 21.43 22.81 4.30
C GLY A 104 20.06 22.31 3.86
N THR A 105 19.55 22.86 2.78
CA THR A 105 18.47 22.22 2.03
C THR A 105 18.81 20.75 2.02
N GLU A 106 18.01 19.93 2.73
CA GLU A 106 18.13 18.49 2.55
C GLU A 106 18.11 18.27 1.03
N PRO A 107 19.10 17.58 0.48
CA PRO A 107 19.12 17.33 -0.96
C PRO A 107 17.76 16.72 -1.28
N GLU A 108 17.04 17.32 -2.22
CA GLU A 108 15.77 16.75 -2.68
C GLU A 108 16.05 15.30 -3.03
N ALA A 109 15.36 14.38 -2.35
CA ALA A 109 15.57 12.98 -2.59
C ALA A 109 15.24 12.70 -4.06
N ASN A 110 16.19 12.12 -4.80
CA ASN A 110 15.92 11.70 -6.17
C ASN A 110 14.74 10.74 -6.17
N VAL A 111 13.85 10.88 -7.13
CA VAL A 111 12.70 9.98 -7.28
C VAL A 111 13.04 8.94 -8.35
N PHE A 112 12.91 7.68 -7.99
CA PHE A 112 12.94 6.56 -8.92
C PHE A 112 11.53 6.29 -9.44
N GLU A 113 11.40 6.08 -10.72
CA GLU A 113 10.13 5.71 -11.37
C GLU A 113 10.29 4.41 -12.15
N CYS A 114 9.39 3.46 -11.88
CA CYS A 114 9.30 2.19 -12.60
C CYS A 114 7.98 2.16 -13.36
N ILE A 115 8.03 1.87 -14.66
CA ILE A 115 6.87 1.90 -15.56
C ILE A 115 6.70 0.53 -16.21
N ALA A 116 5.49 0.00 -16.19
CA ALA A 116 5.03 -1.08 -17.04
C ALA A 116 4.10 -0.48 -18.12
N ALA A 117 4.58 -0.41 -19.34
CA ALA A 117 3.79 0.12 -20.46
C ALA A 117 2.53 -0.73 -20.73
N ASN A 118 1.60 -0.23 -21.55
CA ASN A 118 0.48 -1.03 -22.01
C ASN A 118 0.99 -2.30 -22.72
N GLY A 119 0.34 -3.42 -22.48
CA GLY A 119 0.73 -4.73 -22.99
C GLY A 119 1.89 -5.41 -22.26
N GLN A 120 2.47 -4.76 -21.24
CA GLN A 120 3.62 -5.26 -20.51
C GLN A 120 3.34 -5.38 -19.01
N LYS A 121 3.98 -6.34 -18.36
CA LYS A 121 4.07 -6.45 -16.90
C LYS A 121 5.54 -6.33 -16.50
N SER A 122 5.82 -5.75 -15.35
CA SER A 122 7.17 -5.57 -14.83
C SER A 122 7.27 -6.10 -13.42
N THR A 123 8.38 -6.75 -13.08
CA THR A 123 8.68 -7.16 -11.69
C THR A 123 9.93 -6.43 -11.24
N ILE A 124 9.85 -5.79 -10.10
CA ILE A 124 10.93 -5.01 -9.48
C ILE A 124 11.17 -5.48 -8.06
N SER A 125 12.42 -5.39 -7.62
CA SER A 125 12.79 -5.56 -6.21
C SER A 125 13.19 -4.22 -5.64
N LEU A 126 12.54 -3.79 -4.57
CA LEU A 126 12.86 -2.55 -3.86
C LEU A 126 14.06 -2.73 -2.94
N PRO A 127 14.69 -1.63 -2.48
CA PRO A 127 15.89 -1.68 -1.62
C PRO A 127 15.69 -2.41 -0.28
N ASP A 128 14.48 -2.53 0.21
CA ASP A 128 14.12 -3.26 1.44
C ASP A 128 13.91 -4.77 1.22
N GLY A 129 14.03 -5.26 -0.02
CA GLY A 129 13.73 -6.63 -0.42
C GLY A 129 12.28 -6.90 -0.79
N THR A 130 11.39 -5.90 -0.70
CA THR A 130 10.01 -6.00 -1.17
C THR A 130 9.99 -6.28 -2.67
N LYS A 131 9.18 -7.25 -3.10
CA LYS A 131 8.93 -7.54 -4.51
C LYS A 131 7.61 -6.90 -4.94
N VAL A 132 7.65 -6.20 -6.06
CA VAL A 132 6.48 -5.57 -6.65
C VAL A 132 6.32 -6.03 -8.08
N MET A 133 5.13 -6.53 -8.41
CA MET A 133 4.76 -6.83 -9.78
C MET A 133 3.78 -5.75 -10.26
N LEU A 134 4.14 -5.01 -11.29
CA LEU A 134 3.31 -4.00 -11.94
C LEU A 134 2.51 -4.64 -13.07
N ASN A 135 1.21 -4.39 -13.09
CA ASN A 135 0.34 -4.75 -14.21
C ASN A 135 0.48 -3.73 -15.36
N SER A 136 -0.06 -4.06 -16.52
CA SER A 136 0.00 -3.23 -17.74
C SER A 136 -0.55 -1.81 -17.50
N GLY A 137 0.13 -0.81 -18.04
CA GLY A 137 -0.25 0.60 -17.91
C GLY A 137 -0.09 1.15 -16.49
N SER A 138 0.88 0.64 -15.72
CA SER A 138 1.10 1.04 -14.32
C SER A 138 2.45 1.69 -14.13
N SER A 139 2.54 2.59 -13.16
CA SER A 139 3.79 3.18 -12.72
C SER A 139 3.88 3.25 -11.20
N LEU A 140 5.08 3.10 -10.69
CA LEU A 140 5.42 3.16 -9.27
C LEU A 140 6.59 4.10 -9.06
N ARG A 141 6.49 4.96 -8.04
CA ARG A 141 7.53 5.93 -7.68
C ARG A 141 7.90 5.79 -6.22
N TYR A 142 9.18 5.94 -5.92
CA TYR A 142 9.71 5.98 -4.56
C TYR A 142 10.95 6.87 -4.50
N ALA A 143 11.25 7.42 -3.31
CA ALA A 143 12.39 8.31 -3.12
C ALA A 143 13.70 7.54 -2.92
N SER A 144 14.84 8.19 -3.18
CA SER A 144 16.18 7.59 -3.02
C SER A 144 16.55 7.26 -1.56
N ASP A 145 15.85 7.86 -0.61
CA ASP A 145 15.98 7.58 0.83
C ASP A 145 14.94 6.55 1.34
N PHE A 146 14.30 5.82 0.41
CA PHE A 146 13.44 4.68 0.71
C PHE A 146 14.17 3.65 1.58
N ASN A 147 13.48 3.13 2.59
CA ASN A 147 14.03 2.23 3.62
C ASN A 147 15.12 2.84 4.54
N VAL A 148 15.36 4.14 4.45
CA VAL A 148 16.25 4.88 5.37
C VAL A 148 15.42 5.75 6.31
N LYS A 149 14.51 6.58 5.76
CA LYS A 149 13.61 7.46 6.52
C LYS A 149 12.18 6.91 6.57
N ASN A 150 11.71 6.39 5.46
CA ASN A 150 10.35 5.85 5.28
C ASN A 150 10.36 4.75 4.22
N ARG A 151 9.21 4.11 4.01
CA ARG A 151 8.97 3.18 2.90
C ARG A 151 7.73 3.62 2.11
N ASP A 152 7.76 4.89 1.67
CA ASP A 152 6.65 5.49 0.94
C ASP A 152 6.75 5.21 -0.56
N ILE A 153 5.63 4.79 -1.13
CA ILE A 153 5.48 4.47 -2.55
C ILE A 153 4.26 5.21 -3.09
N GLU A 154 4.40 5.79 -4.27
CA GLU A 154 3.27 6.29 -5.06
C GLU A 154 2.95 5.30 -6.17
N LEU A 155 1.69 4.89 -6.27
CA LEU A 155 1.20 3.99 -7.31
C LEU A 155 0.15 4.67 -8.18
N ASN A 156 0.34 4.56 -9.51
CA ASN A 156 -0.71 4.80 -10.49
C ASN A 156 -0.88 3.54 -11.34
N GLY A 157 -2.08 2.98 -11.37
CA GLY A 157 -2.34 1.71 -12.02
C GLY A 157 -2.57 0.56 -11.06
N GLU A 158 -2.07 -0.63 -11.36
CA GLU A 158 -2.27 -1.82 -10.55
C GLU A 158 -0.95 -2.52 -10.25
N ALA A 159 -0.75 -2.86 -8.98
CA ALA A 159 0.43 -3.57 -8.53
C ALA A 159 0.09 -4.59 -7.45
N TYR A 160 0.81 -5.70 -7.51
CA TYR A 160 0.85 -6.72 -6.46
C TYR A 160 2.17 -6.60 -5.69
N PHE A 161 2.06 -6.61 -4.37
CA PHE A 161 3.17 -6.42 -3.44
C PHE A 161 3.40 -7.69 -2.61
N GLU A 162 4.65 -8.12 -2.51
CA GLU A 162 5.14 -9.06 -1.52
C GLU A 162 6.12 -8.30 -0.62
N VAL A 163 5.60 -7.74 0.46
CA VAL A 163 6.33 -6.79 1.28
C VAL A 163 7.26 -7.50 2.25
N ALA A 164 8.52 -7.08 2.26
CA ALA A 164 9.49 -7.51 3.27
C ALA A 164 9.05 -7.01 4.65
N ARG A 165 9.01 -7.93 5.64
CA ARG A 165 8.55 -7.61 6.99
C ARG A 165 9.49 -6.61 7.67
N ASN A 166 8.94 -5.52 8.14
CA ASN A 166 9.61 -4.52 8.96
C ASN A 166 8.57 -3.83 9.86
N GLU A 167 8.70 -4.03 11.16
CA GLU A 167 7.76 -3.51 12.17
C GLU A 167 8.10 -2.08 12.60
N GLU A 168 9.34 -1.64 12.35
CA GLU A 168 9.80 -0.30 12.74
C GLU A 168 9.43 0.75 11.70
N ILE A 169 9.48 0.40 10.40
CA ILE A 169 9.17 1.31 9.31
C ILE A 169 8.08 0.68 8.45
N PRO A 170 6.81 1.04 8.62
CA PRO A 170 5.71 0.57 7.78
C PRO A 170 5.93 0.92 6.30
N LEU A 171 5.50 0.05 5.39
CA LEU A 171 5.43 0.40 3.98
C LEU A 171 4.07 1.05 3.71
N VAL A 172 4.09 2.22 3.08
CA VAL A 172 2.89 3.00 2.76
C VAL A 172 2.77 3.16 1.25
N VAL A 173 1.71 2.59 0.68
CA VAL A 173 1.36 2.79 -0.73
C VAL A 173 0.30 3.87 -0.84
N SER A 174 0.66 4.99 -1.45
CA SER A 174 -0.25 6.08 -1.79
C SER A 174 -0.77 5.88 -3.21
N ALA A 175 -2.08 5.70 -3.34
CA ALA A 175 -2.77 5.47 -4.59
C ALA A 175 -3.96 6.44 -4.70
N LYS A 176 -3.81 7.52 -5.44
CA LYS A 176 -4.77 8.64 -5.50
C LYS A 176 -5.09 9.16 -4.07
N GLN A 177 -6.34 8.95 -3.62
CA GLN A 177 -6.85 9.40 -2.31
C GLN A 177 -6.82 8.32 -1.24
N MET A 178 -6.31 7.12 -1.54
CA MET A 178 -6.17 6.01 -0.61
C MET A 178 -4.71 5.83 -0.21
N LYS A 179 -4.47 5.60 1.07
CA LYS A 179 -3.20 5.12 1.62
C LYS A 179 -3.38 3.71 2.15
N VAL A 180 -2.45 2.85 1.82
CA VAL A 180 -2.41 1.45 2.25
C VAL A 180 -1.13 1.24 3.04
N GLU A 181 -1.25 0.97 4.34
CA GLU A 181 -0.14 0.81 5.28
C GLU A 181 -0.02 -0.65 5.69
N VAL A 182 1.20 -1.20 5.63
CA VAL A 182 1.49 -2.61 5.93
C VAL A 182 2.86 -2.78 6.58
N LEU A 183 3.05 -3.88 7.33
CA LEU A 183 4.31 -4.23 7.99
C LEU A 183 5.06 -5.38 7.30
N GLY A 184 4.33 -6.27 6.61
CA GLY A 184 4.87 -7.44 5.92
C GLY A 184 3.70 -8.29 5.42
N THR A 185 3.23 -8.01 4.22
CA THR A 185 1.89 -8.37 3.74
C THR A 185 1.95 -8.67 2.25
N LYS A 186 1.12 -9.59 1.78
CA LYS A 186 0.90 -9.81 0.35
C LYS A 186 -0.47 -9.26 -0.05
N PHE A 187 -0.49 -8.27 -0.92
CA PHE A 187 -1.72 -7.57 -1.30
C PHE A 187 -1.62 -6.98 -2.71
N ASN A 188 -2.77 -6.64 -3.27
CA ASN A 188 -2.90 -5.97 -4.56
C ASN A 188 -3.57 -4.60 -4.36
N VAL A 189 -3.14 -3.61 -5.12
CA VAL A 189 -3.80 -2.31 -5.21
C VAL A 189 -4.09 -2.01 -6.67
N ARG A 190 -5.35 -1.71 -7.00
CA ARG A 190 -5.79 -1.22 -8.33
C ARG A 190 -6.31 0.19 -8.22
N ALA A 191 -5.63 1.13 -8.86
CA ALA A 191 -5.89 2.56 -8.77
C ALA A 191 -5.58 3.30 -10.08
N TYR A 192 -6.08 2.78 -11.21
CA TYR A 192 -5.90 3.43 -12.51
C TYR A 192 -6.56 4.81 -12.55
N SER A 193 -5.89 5.79 -13.14
CA SER A 193 -6.41 7.17 -13.25
C SER A 193 -7.75 7.25 -14.00
N SER A 194 -7.98 6.36 -14.96
CA SER A 194 -9.21 6.24 -15.74
C SER A 194 -10.39 5.62 -14.98
N GLU A 195 -10.13 4.95 -13.85
CA GLU A 195 -11.16 4.24 -13.08
C GLU A 195 -11.61 5.09 -11.87
N PRO A 196 -12.92 5.14 -11.58
CA PRO A 196 -13.43 5.92 -10.43
C PRO A 196 -13.18 5.24 -9.08
N GLU A 197 -12.84 3.95 -9.09
CA GLU A 197 -12.63 3.17 -7.88
C GLU A 197 -11.16 2.82 -7.67
N ILE A 198 -10.76 2.81 -6.40
CA ILE A 198 -9.51 2.23 -5.92
C ILE A 198 -9.90 0.95 -5.19
N VAL A 199 -9.28 -0.17 -5.55
CA VAL A 199 -9.55 -1.46 -4.93
C VAL A 199 -8.28 -2.03 -4.35
N THR A 200 -8.32 -2.44 -3.09
CA THR A 200 -7.24 -3.14 -2.41
C THR A 200 -7.71 -4.54 -2.03
N THR A 201 -6.98 -5.58 -2.43
CA THR A 201 -7.28 -6.99 -2.13
C THR A 201 -6.17 -7.57 -1.27
N LEU A 202 -6.51 -8.13 -0.11
CA LEU A 202 -5.54 -8.74 0.79
C LEU A 202 -5.42 -10.24 0.58
N VAL A 203 -4.18 -10.70 0.36
CA VAL A 203 -3.87 -12.13 0.19
C VAL A 203 -3.37 -12.75 1.50
N GLU A 204 -2.40 -12.10 2.17
CA GLU A 204 -1.77 -12.60 3.39
C GLU A 204 -1.33 -11.44 4.28
N GLY A 205 -1.47 -11.58 5.60
CA GLY A 205 -1.07 -10.59 6.59
C GLY A 205 -2.20 -9.65 6.98
N CYS A 206 -1.89 -8.36 7.14
CA CYS A 206 -2.82 -7.32 7.58
C CYS A 206 -2.59 -6.03 6.78
N VAL A 207 -3.66 -5.38 6.39
CA VAL A 207 -3.65 -4.07 5.72
C VAL A 207 -4.47 -3.07 6.52
N LYS A 208 -3.91 -1.89 6.72
CA LYS A 208 -4.64 -0.70 7.16
C LYS A 208 -4.82 0.23 5.96
N ALA A 209 -6.06 0.42 5.53
CA ALA A 209 -6.40 1.31 4.42
C ALA A 209 -7.06 2.58 4.96
N THR A 210 -6.60 3.75 4.49
CA THR A 210 -7.11 5.06 4.87
C THR A 210 -7.55 5.83 3.62
N ALA A 211 -8.78 6.31 3.56
CA ALA A 211 -9.30 7.15 2.49
C ALA A 211 -10.47 8.02 2.99
N GLY A 212 -10.56 9.27 2.54
CA GLY A 212 -11.67 10.18 2.88
C GLY A 212 -11.84 10.40 4.40
N GLY A 213 -10.77 10.35 5.18
CA GLY A 213 -10.80 10.47 6.64
C GLY A 213 -11.33 9.24 7.38
N ARG A 214 -11.51 8.11 6.70
CA ARG A 214 -11.94 6.83 7.28
C ARG A 214 -10.79 5.84 7.22
N GLU A 215 -10.71 4.97 8.22
CA GLU A 215 -9.75 3.88 8.31
C GLU A 215 -10.48 2.54 8.37
N MET A 216 -9.94 1.55 7.66
CA MET A 216 -10.43 0.18 7.71
C MET A 216 -9.25 -0.79 7.73
N ILE A 217 -9.38 -1.84 8.54
CA ILE A 217 -8.39 -2.93 8.63
C ILE A 217 -8.94 -4.14 7.88
N MET A 218 -8.08 -4.81 7.09
CA MET A 218 -8.43 -5.98 6.29
C MET A 218 -7.84 -7.26 6.87
N LYS A 219 -8.60 -8.34 6.71
CA LYS A 219 -8.16 -9.73 6.88
C LYS A 219 -7.94 -10.38 5.51
N PRO A 220 -7.16 -11.48 5.46
CA PRO A 220 -6.98 -12.22 4.21
C PRO A 220 -8.30 -12.60 3.53
N ALA A 221 -8.31 -12.49 2.19
CA ALA A 221 -9.48 -12.68 1.33
C ALA A 221 -10.58 -11.63 1.50
N GLU A 222 -10.27 -10.46 2.08
CA GLU A 222 -11.14 -9.27 2.03
C GLU A 222 -10.66 -8.29 0.96
N GLU A 223 -11.60 -7.47 0.48
CA GLU A 223 -11.37 -6.32 -0.38
C GLU A 223 -11.91 -5.04 0.25
N ILE A 224 -11.21 -3.93 0.02
CA ILE A 224 -11.71 -2.58 0.26
C ILE A 224 -11.80 -1.88 -1.08
N SER A 225 -12.97 -1.30 -1.38
CA SER A 225 -13.14 -0.33 -2.47
C SER A 225 -13.35 1.07 -1.93
N TYR A 226 -12.77 2.05 -2.61
CA TYR A 226 -13.00 3.47 -2.37
C TYR A 226 -13.37 4.16 -3.67
N ASN A 227 -14.54 4.75 -3.72
CA ASN A 227 -14.98 5.51 -4.88
C ASN A 227 -14.56 6.98 -4.73
N VAL A 228 -13.67 7.44 -5.61
CA VAL A 228 -13.06 8.77 -5.57
C VAL A 228 -14.11 9.90 -5.74
N LYS A 229 -15.21 9.63 -6.47
CA LYS A 229 -16.24 10.64 -6.74
C LYS A 229 -17.24 10.80 -5.60
N SER A 230 -17.70 9.67 -5.03
CA SER A 230 -18.67 9.68 -3.94
C SER A 230 -18.03 9.78 -2.56
N GLY A 231 -16.74 9.49 -2.41
CA GLY A 231 -16.05 9.37 -1.13
C GLY A 231 -16.48 8.15 -0.32
N GLU A 232 -17.20 7.20 -0.93
CA GLU A 232 -17.68 6.00 -0.27
C GLU A 232 -16.56 4.95 -0.17
N MET A 233 -16.32 4.44 1.04
CA MET A 233 -15.38 3.36 1.33
C MET A 233 -16.15 2.15 1.83
N LYS A 234 -15.96 1.00 1.20
CA LYS A 234 -16.64 -0.26 1.52
C LYS A 234 -15.62 -1.37 1.72
N LYS A 235 -15.93 -2.28 2.65
CA LYS A 235 -15.18 -3.52 2.86
C LYS A 235 -16.12 -4.71 2.66
N TYR A 236 -15.65 -5.71 1.94
CA TYR A 236 -16.40 -6.92 1.63
C TYR A 236 -15.44 -8.12 1.40
N ASP A 237 -15.98 -9.31 1.39
CA ASP A 237 -15.24 -10.50 1.00
C ASP A 237 -14.85 -10.43 -0.48
N ALA A 238 -13.64 -10.83 -0.81
CA ALA A 238 -13.19 -10.87 -2.20
C ALA A 238 -14.14 -11.76 -3.05
N PRO A 239 -14.61 -11.27 -4.21
CA PRO A 239 -15.63 -11.98 -5.01
C PRO A 239 -15.15 -13.32 -5.55
N ASN A 240 -13.83 -13.50 -5.67
CA ASN A 240 -13.22 -14.76 -6.10
C ASN A 240 -12.11 -15.18 -5.13
N LYS A 241 -12.48 -15.86 -4.04
CA LYS A 241 -11.54 -16.29 -2.99
C LYS A 241 -10.49 -17.31 -3.47
N ASN A 242 -10.75 -18.04 -4.55
CA ASN A 242 -9.82 -19.03 -5.10
C ASN A 242 -8.76 -18.40 -6.02
N HIS A 243 -9.08 -17.24 -6.60
CA HIS A 243 -8.22 -16.51 -7.53
C HIS A 243 -8.26 -15.01 -7.15
N LEU A 244 -7.60 -14.66 -6.03
CA LEU A 244 -7.64 -13.29 -5.49
C LEU A 244 -7.02 -12.26 -6.44
N ILE A 245 -5.96 -12.65 -7.15
CA ILE A 245 -5.23 -11.78 -8.08
C ILE A 245 -5.08 -12.45 -9.44
N PRO A 246 -6.17 -12.56 -10.22
CA PRO A 246 -6.19 -13.35 -11.48
C PRO A 246 -5.14 -12.91 -12.51
N TRP A 247 -4.88 -11.61 -12.61
CA TRP A 247 -3.96 -11.06 -13.60
C TRP A 247 -2.50 -11.56 -13.45
N ARG A 248 -2.08 -11.96 -12.23
CA ARG A 248 -0.78 -12.58 -11.98
C ARG A 248 -0.63 -13.90 -12.76
N ASP A 249 -1.68 -14.67 -12.81
CA ASP A 249 -1.71 -16.00 -13.39
C ASP A 249 -2.17 -15.99 -14.85
N ASN A 250 -2.13 -14.82 -15.52
CA ASN A 250 -2.66 -14.60 -16.87
C ASN A 250 -4.14 -14.95 -17.00
N GLU A 251 -4.92 -14.68 -15.96
CA GLU A 251 -6.35 -14.81 -15.93
C GLU A 251 -7.01 -13.42 -15.91
N LEU A 252 -8.23 -13.31 -16.41
CA LEU A 252 -9.09 -12.14 -16.29
C LEU A 252 -10.36 -12.53 -15.56
N PHE A 253 -10.71 -11.80 -14.53
CA PHE A 253 -11.98 -11.97 -13.85
C PHE A 253 -12.84 -10.73 -14.05
N PHE A 254 -14.02 -10.95 -14.63
CA PHE A 254 -15.06 -9.95 -14.78
C PHE A 254 -16.15 -10.20 -13.76
N ASN A 255 -16.58 -9.14 -13.09
CA ASN A 255 -17.66 -9.19 -12.09
C ASN A 255 -18.66 -8.07 -12.37
N GLY A 256 -19.57 -8.32 -13.31
CA GLY A 256 -20.53 -7.30 -13.75
C GLY A 256 -19.92 -6.17 -14.58
N ASN A 257 -18.70 -6.35 -15.10
CA ASN A 257 -18.05 -5.31 -15.89
C ASN A 257 -18.79 -5.06 -17.20
N SER A 258 -19.05 -3.81 -17.51
CA SER A 258 -19.61 -3.37 -18.79
C SER A 258 -18.62 -3.59 -19.94
N LEU A 259 -19.12 -3.76 -21.16
CA LEU A 259 -18.27 -3.88 -22.34
C LEU A 259 -17.35 -2.66 -22.52
N LYS A 260 -17.78 -1.48 -22.08
CA LYS A 260 -16.94 -0.28 -22.06
C LYS A 260 -15.74 -0.44 -21.14
N GLU A 261 -15.96 -0.91 -19.91
CA GLU A 261 -14.87 -1.16 -18.95
C GLU A 261 -13.94 -2.27 -19.44
N ILE A 262 -14.51 -3.33 -20.05
CA ILE A 262 -13.74 -4.40 -20.66
C ILE A 262 -12.88 -3.84 -21.80
N GLY A 263 -13.42 -2.95 -22.63
CA GLY A 263 -12.66 -2.26 -23.68
C GLY A 263 -11.43 -1.56 -23.11
N THR A 264 -11.59 -0.80 -22.03
CA THR A 264 -10.46 -0.14 -21.35
C THR A 264 -9.43 -1.14 -20.80
N ILE A 265 -9.87 -2.29 -20.30
CA ILE A 265 -8.97 -3.37 -19.84
C ILE A 265 -8.20 -3.94 -21.01
N LEU A 266 -8.86 -4.19 -22.15
CA LEU A 266 -8.22 -4.72 -23.36
C LEU A 266 -7.18 -3.75 -23.94
N GLU A 267 -7.51 -2.44 -24.02
CA GLU A 267 -6.58 -1.39 -24.47
C GLU A 267 -5.29 -1.42 -23.65
N ARG A 268 -5.42 -1.50 -22.34
CA ARG A 268 -4.30 -1.50 -21.42
C ARG A 268 -3.52 -2.82 -21.46
N MET A 269 -4.22 -3.94 -21.42
CA MET A 269 -3.60 -5.26 -21.30
C MET A 269 -2.92 -5.77 -22.57
N TYR A 270 -3.45 -5.39 -23.74
CA TYR A 270 -2.94 -5.87 -25.04
C TYR A 270 -2.36 -4.77 -25.92
N ASN A 271 -2.32 -3.54 -25.42
CA ASN A 271 -1.86 -2.36 -26.16
C ASN A 271 -2.59 -2.20 -27.51
N VAL A 272 -3.90 -2.28 -27.47
CA VAL A 272 -4.80 -2.11 -28.63
C VAL A 272 -5.71 -0.91 -28.44
N ASN A 273 -6.34 -0.43 -29.50
CA ASN A 273 -7.42 0.55 -29.42
C ASN A 273 -8.76 -0.17 -29.51
N VAL A 274 -9.76 0.30 -28.76
CA VAL A 274 -11.12 -0.26 -28.79
C VAL A 274 -12.11 0.79 -29.25
N ILE A 275 -12.89 0.45 -30.28
CA ILE A 275 -13.92 1.32 -30.86
C ILE A 275 -15.26 0.61 -30.79
N PHE A 276 -16.28 1.31 -30.35
CA PHE A 276 -17.67 0.85 -30.32
C PHE A 276 -18.45 1.54 -31.46
N GLU A 277 -19.03 0.75 -32.36
CA GLU A 277 -19.84 1.28 -33.47
C GLU A 277 -21.19 1.83 -32.98
N ASP A 278 -21.68 1.30 -31.87
CA ASP A 278 -22.96 1.67 -31.25
C ASP A 278 -22.77 1.76 -29.73
N GLU A 279 -23.10 2.91 -29.14
CA GLU A 279 -22.99 3.09 -27.69
C GLU A 279 -23.92 2.17 -26.88
N THR A 280 -24.99 1.66 -27.46
CA THR A 280 -25.91 0.76 -26.75
C THR A 280 -25.26 -0.54 -26.32
N ILE A 281 -24.29 -1.05 -27.10
CA ILE A 281 -23.57 -2.28 -26.77
C ILE A 281 -22.59 -2.11 -25.61
N THR A 282 -22.15 -0.90 -25.33
CA THR A 282 -21.18 -0.63 -24.24
C THR A 282 -21.72 -0.99 -22.87
N LYS A 283 -23.03 -1.09 -22.73
CA LYS A 283 -23.75 -1.38 -21.46
C LYS A 283 -23.93 -2.88 -21.19
N TYR A 284 -23.63 -3.77 -22.12
CA TYR A 284 -23.65 -5.21 -21.83
C TYR A 284 -22.64 -5.55 -20.75
N THR A 285 -23.06 -6.34 -19.78
CA THR A 285 -22.22 -6.70 -18.63
C THR A 285 -21.81 -8.16 -18.70
N TYR A 286 -20.61 -8.44 -18.18
CA TYR A 286 -20.00 -9.77 -18.22
C TYR A 286 -19.54 -10.14 -16.81
N THR A 287 -19.77 -11.42 -16.47
CA THR A 287 -19.28 -12.03 -15.23
C THR A 287 -18.68 -13.38 -15.54
N GLY A 288 -17.46 -13.61 -15.09
CA GLY A 288 -16.78 -14.89 -15.29
C GLY A 288 -15.27 -14.78 -15.23
N LEU A 289 -14.61 -15.93 -15.20
CA LEU A 289 -13.16 -16.08 -15.19
C LEU A 289 -12.68 -16.57 -16.57
N VAL A 290 -11.82 -15.80 -17.22
CA VAL A 290 -11.16 -16.18 -18.47
C VAL A 290 -9.76 -16.67 -18.14
N ARG A 291 -9.54 -17.97 -18.28
CA ARG A 291 -8.22 -18.58 -18.10
C ARG A 291 -7.42 -18.45 -19.40
N ASN A 292 -6.09 -18.36 -19.25
CA ASN A 292 -5.19 -18.16 -20.38
C ASN A 292 -5.69 -17.00 -21.27
N SER A 293 -5.67 -15.80 -20.70
CA SER A 293 -6.24 -14.59 -21.28
C SER A 293 -5.46 -14.11 -22.50
N SER A 294 -5.50 -14.87 -23.59
CA SER A 294 -5.12 -14.36 -24.91
C SER A 294 -6.23 -13.42 -25.42
N LEU A 295 -5.85 -12.41 -26.20
CA LEU A 295 -6.83 -11.49 -26.78
C LEU A 295 -7.93 -12.24 -27.55
N SER A 296 -7.55 -13.25 -28.32
CA SER A 296 -8.52 -14.08 -29.07
C SER A 296 -9.55 -14.74 -28.15
N ASN A 297 -9.08 -15.41 -27.08
CA ASN A 297 -9.99 -16.09 -26.15
C ASN A 297 -10.97 -15.11 -25.47
N VAL A 298 -10.52 -13.90 -25.14
CA VAL A 298 -11.40 -12.87 -24.55
C VAL A 298 -12.43 -12.39 -25.55
N LEU A 299 -12.03 -12.13 -26.81
CA LEU A 299 -12.94 -11.70 -27.86
C LEU A 299 -13.96 -12.79 -28.18
N ASP A 300 -13.51 -14.07 -28.26
CA ASP A 300 -14.39 -15.22 -28.50
C ASP A 300 -15.43 -15.36 -27.37
N LEU A 301 -15.03 -15.19 -26.10
CA LEU A 301 -15.98 -15.22 -25.00
C LEU A 301 -17.01 -14.09 -25.11
N ILE A 302 -16.58 -12.86 -25.37
CA ILE A 302 -17.47 -11.70 -25.49
C ILE A 302 -18.47 -11.94 -26.60
N THR A 303 -18.01 -12.38 -27.76
CA THR A 303 -18.86 -12.60 -28.93
C THR A 303 -19.77 -13.81 -28.78
N ALA A 304 -19.34 -14.87 -28.08
CA ALA A 304 -20.17 -16.06 -27.84
C ALA A 304 -21.31 -15.78 -26.82
N THR A 305 -21.10 -14.91 -25.85
CA THR A 305 -22.01 -14.71 -24.73
C THR A 305 -22.93 -13.49 -24.88
N SER A 306 -22.77 -12.70 -25.94
CA SER A 306 -23.58 -11.51 -26.19
C SER A 306 -23.89 -11.29 -27.67
N PRO A 307 -24.88 -10.44 -27.99
CA PRO A 307 -25.22 -10.08 -29.37
C PRO A 307 -24.23 -9.05 -29.95
N VAL A 308 -22.93 -9.27 -29.72
CA VAL A 308 -21.84 -8.41 -30.18
C VAL A 308 -20.94 -9.19 -31.11
N GLU A 309 -20.42 -8.54 -32.12
CA GLU A 309 -19.35 -9.02 -32.99
C GLU A 309 -18.11 -8.18 -32.79
N SER A 310 -16.93 -8.79 -32.90
CA SER A 310 -15.64 -8.12 -32.86
C SER A 310 -14.91 -8.29 -34.19
N GLN A 311 -14.30 -7.23 -34.68
CA GLN A 311 -13.40 -7.26 -35.83
C GLN A 311 -12.08 -6.59 -35.42
N MET A 312 -10.97 -7.20 -35.82
CA MET A 312 -9.64 -6.65 -35.52
C MET A 312 -8.99 -6.14 -36.82
N TYR A 313 -8.56 -4.87 -36.78
CA TYR A 313 -7.83 -4.22 -37.84
C TYR A 313 -6.51 -3.70 -37.26
N PHE A 314 -5.38 -4.28 -37.62
CA PHE A 314 -4.08 -4.00 -37.05
C PHE A 314 -4.10 -4.06 -35.50
N ASN A 315 -4.00 -2.94 -34.82
CA ASN A 315 -4.07 -2.83 -33.37
C ASN A 315 -5.42 -2.28 -32.84
N THR A 316 -6.46 -2.27 -33.68
CA THR A 316 -7.76 -1.71 -33.30
C THR A 316 -8.83 -2.79 -33.32
N ILE A 317 -9.54 -2.94 -32.21
CA ILE A 317 -10.71 -3.80 -32.07
C ILE A 317 -11.94 -2.95 -32.25
N LYS A 318 -12.78 -3.31 -33.22
CA LYS A 318 -14.08 -2.70 -33.45
C LYS A 318 -15.16 -3.63 -32.97
N PHE A 319 -15.95 -3.20 -32.00
CA PHE A 319 -17.16 -3.89 -31.56
C PHE A 319 -18.39 -3.33 -32.26
N SER A 320 -19.23 -4.22 -32.76
CA SER A 320 -20.48 -3.89 -33.40
C SER A 320 -21.61 -4.81 -32.93
N LYS A 321 -22.85 -4.39 -33.12
CA LYS A 321 -23.99 -5.24 -32.82
C LYS A 321 -24.09 -6.37 -33.84
N ARG A 322 -24.27 -7.62 -33.38
CA ARG A 322 -24.46 -8.76 -34.27
C ARG A 322 -25.71 -8.54 -35.14
N ARG A 323 -25.54 -8.59 -36.46
CA ARG A 323 -26.68 -8.51 -37.37
C ARG A 323 -27.46 -9.82 -37.30
N THR A 324 -28.70 -9.79 -36.83
CA THR A 324 -29.60 -10.91 -36.92
C THR A 324 -29.86 -11.16 -38.43
N ARG A 325 -29.35 -12.25 -38.98
CA ARG A 325 -29.79 -12.66 -40.32
C ARG A 325 -31.31 -12.89 -40.25
N ARG A 326 -32.09 -12.01 -40.87
CA ARG A 326 -33.49 -12.31 -41.16
C ARG A 326 -33.47 -13.46 -42.17
N HIS A 327 -33.89 -14.66 -41.73
CA HIS A 327 -34.24 -15.76 -42.59
C HIS A 327 -35.59 -15.47 -43.26
#